data_3b56d7c36610714105739c1804630be3
#
_entry.id   3b56d7c36610714105739c1804630be3
#
_cell.length_a   1.000
_cell.length_b   1.000
_cell.length_c   1.000
_cell.angle_alpha   90.00
_cell.angle_beta   90.00
_cell.angle_gamma   90.00
#
_symmetry.space_group_name_H-M   'P 1'
#
loop_
_entity.id
_entity.type
_entity.pdbx_description
1 polymer ?
#
loop_
_entity_poly.entity_id
_entity_poly.type
_entity_poly.pdbx_seq_one_letter_code
_entity_poly.pdbx_strand_id
1 'polypeptide(L)'
;MNAFEIQISGDNIGLSVSGGGDSIALLYLTKEWACKNDKKIFVATVDHGLRKESLNEAQTVKDICCSLGIECTILNWTDWDKSGNLQDAARSARNRLIGNWANSLGLDAVATGHTADDQAETFLLRLARGSGVDGLSGMASSILKEGMLWFRPLLEFHRSELRDYLNINKITWFDDPSNENMKFDRVKMRKAQSFLNNIGLTISCLNETAQRMS
;
A
#
# COMPACT_ATOMS: atom_id res chain seq x y z
N MET A 1 -18.04 4.19 -6.47
CA MET A 1 -16.95 4.76 -5.63
C MET A 1 -16.97 6.26 -5.85
N ASN A 2 -17.41 7.01 -4.86
CA ASN A 2 -17.39 8.47 -4.93
C ASN A 2 -15.97 8.95 -4.67
N ALA A 3 -15.46 9.75 -5.63
CA ALA A 3 -14.31 10.64 -5.50
C ALA A 3 -12.98 9.99 -5.04
N PHE A 4 -12.48 9.03 -5.82
CA PHE A 4 -11.04 8.82 -5.81
C PHE A 4 -10.40 10.06 -6.47
N GLU A 5 -9.85 10.94 -5.65
CA GLU A 5 -9.10 12.10 -6.11
C GLU A 5 -7.69 12.06 -5.54
N ILE A 6 -6.73 12.38 -6.38
CA ILE A 6 -5.34 12.53 -5.98
C ILE A 6 -5.04 14.02 -5.94
N GLN A 7 -4.79 14.52 -4.75
CA GLN A 7 -4.41 15.93 -4.53
C GLN A 7 -2.89 16.05 -4.54
N ILE A 8 -2.30 16.05 -5.73
CA ILE A 8 -0.86 16.23 -5.92
C ILE A 8 -0.62 17.26 -7.01
N SER A 9 0.30 18.17 -6.73
CA SER A 9 0.91 19.03 -7.76
C SER A 9 1.99 18.21 -8.46
N GLY A 10 1.88 18.02 -9.77
CA GLY A 10 2.83 17.28 -10.59
C GLY A 10 2.14 16.43 -11.65
N ASP A 11 2.89 16.02 -12.65
CA ASP A 11 2.38 15.32 -13.83
C ASP A 11 2.79 13.84 -13.88
N ASN A 12 3.87 13.49 -13.16
CA ASN A 12 4.48 12.17 -13.20
C ASN A 12 4.36 11.48 -11.86
N ILE A 13 3.54 10.44 -11.76
CA ILE A 13 3.21 9.76 -10.51
C ILE A 13 3.72 8.33 -10.54
N GLY A 14 4.51 7.96 -9.52
CA GLY A 14 4.91 6.58 -9.28
C GLY A 14 3.87 5.81 -8.49
N LEU A 15 3.70 4.53 -8.78
CA LEU A 15 2.86 3.61 -8.01
C LEU A 15 3.71 2.45 -7.50
N SER A 16 3.62 2.16 -6.20
CA SER A 16 4.17 0.95 -5.61
C SER A 16 3.12 -0.15 -5.63
N VAL A 17 3.27 -1.11 -6.53
CA VAL A 17 2.30 -2.20 -6.74
C VAL A 17 2.93 -3.55 -6.38
N SER A 18 2.34 -4.26 -5.42
CA SER A 18 2.82 -5.57 -4.95
C SER A 18 2.07 -6.77 -5.54
N GLY A 19 1.00 -6.52 -6.32
CA GLY A 19 0.14 -7.57 -6.86
C GLY A 19 -1.04 -7.96 -5.96
N GLY A 20 -1.03 -7.57 -4.68
CA GLY A 20 -2.18 -7.78 -3.78
C GLY A 20 -3.36 -6.86 -4.13
N GLY A 21 -4.58 -7.25 -3.69
CA GLY A 21 -5.83 -6.59 -4.07
C GLY A 21 -5.82 -5.07 -3.90
N ASP A 22 -5.34 -4.57 -2.75
CA ASP A 22 -5.31 -3.13 -2.47
C ASP A 22 -4.39 -2.38 -3.44
N SER A 23 -3.24 -2.96 -3.79
CA SER A 23 -2.28 -2.35 -4.73
C SER A 23 -2.74 -2.44 -6.19
N ILE A 24 -3.45 -3.50 -6.56
CA ILE A 24 -4.07 -3.64 -7.89
C ILE A 24 -5.25 -2.65 -8.02
N ALA A 25 -6.08 -2.50 -6.97
CA ALA A 25 -7.11 -1.47 -6.97
C ALA A 25 -6.53 -0.06 -7.12
N LEU A 26 -5.41 0.24 -6.40
CA LEU A 26 -4.68 1.49 -6.58
C LEU A 26 -4.27 1.71 -8.04
N LEU A 27 -3.70 0.69 -8.69
CA LEU A 27 -3.25 0.77 -10.08
C LEU A 27 -4.39 1.17 -11.03
N TYR A 28 -5.52 0.47 -10.97
CA TYR A 28 -6.65 0.71 -11.88
C TYR A 28 -7.32 2.05 -11.59
N LEU A 29 -7.57 2.40 -10.33
CA LEU A 29 -8.17 3.67 -9.94
C LEU A 29 -7.28 4.86 -10.31
N THR A 30 -5.97 4.74 -10.10
CA THR A 30 -5.03 5.81 -10.50
C THR A 30 -4.93 5.93 -12.01
N LYS A 31 -4.99 4.82 -12.76
CA LYS A 31 -5.05 4.88 -14.23
C LYS A 31 -6.28 5.65 -14.72
N GLU A 32 -7.47 5.34 -14.18
CA GLU A 32 -8.70 6.04 -14.54
C GLU A 32 -8.63 7.54 -14.23
N TRP A 33 -8.09 7.86 -13.04
CA TRP A 33 -7.89 9.25 -12.62
C TRP A 33 -6.86 9.97 -13.51
N ALA A 34 -5.73 9.34 -13.81
CA ALA A 34 -4.65 9.90 -14.62
C ALA A 34 -5.13 10.20 -16.05
N CYS A 35 -5.92 9.30 -16.66
CA CYS A 35 -6.53 9.53 -17.97
C CYS A 35 -7.47 10.74 -18.00
N LYS A 36 -8.21 10.99 -16.89
CA LYS A 36 -9.13 12.13 -16.78
C LYS A 36 -8.41 13.46 -16.55
N ASN A 37 -7.22 13.42 -15.97
CA ASN A 37 -6.47 14.60 -15.53
C ASN A 37 -5.20 14.87 -16.36
N ASP A 38 -5.02 14.14 -17.47
CA ASP A 38 -3.85 14.22 -18.36
C ASP A 38 -2.51 14.06 -17.59
N LYS A 39 -2.46 13.05 -16.69
CA LYS A 39 -1.30 12.73 -15.89
C LYS A 39 -0.64 11.44 -16.37
N LYS A 40 0.66 11.30 -16.12
CA LYS A 40 1.43 10.09 -16.42
C LYS A 40 1.65 9.27 -15.16
N ILE A 41 1.51 7.96 -15.30
CA ILE A 41 1.77 7.02 -14.20
C ILE A 41 2.86 6.04 -14.59
N PHE A 42 3.70 5.72 -13.62
CA PHE A 42 4.79 4.76 -13.70
C PHE A 42 4.63 3.77 -12.56
N VAL A 43 4.95 2.51 -12.78
CA VAL A 43 4.77 1.48 -11.77
C VAL A 43 6.11 0.87 -11.40
N ALA A 44 6.34 0.67 -10.10
CA ALA A 44 7.39 -0.19 -9.60
C ALA A 44 6.81 -1.32 -8.74
N THR A 45 7.31 -2.52 -8.96
CA THR A 45 7.11 -3.69 -8.09
C THR A 45 8.44 -4.16 -7.56
N VAL A 46 8.48 -4.67 -6.32
CA VAL A 46 9.72 -5.14 -5.70
C VAL A 46 9.69 -6.66 -5.60
N ASP A 47 10.63 -7.31 -6.26
CA ASP A 47 10.94 -8.70 -6.00
C ASP A 47 11.88 -8.79 -4.80
N HIS A 48 11.38 -9.35 -3.71
CA HIS A 48 12.17 -9.52 -2.48
C HIS A 48 13.08 -10.76 -2.51
N GLY A 49 12.97 -11.65 -3.52
CA GLY A 49 13.78 -12.86 -3.65
C GLY A 49 13.63 -13.85 -2.49
N LEU A 50 12.60 -13.69 -1.64
CA LEU A 50 12.41 -14.48 -0.42
C LEU A 50 11.73 -15.83 -0.69
N ARG A 51 11.01 -15.94 -1.81
CA ARG A 51 10.29 -17.13 -2.26
C ARG A 51 10.53 -17.31 -3.75
N LYS A 52 10.46 -18.56 -4.23
CA LYS A 52 10.62 -18.84 -5.66
C LYS A 52 9.52 -18.18 -6.51
N GLU A 53 8.36 -18.00 -5.92
CA GLU A 53 7.16 -17.44 -6.55
C GLU A 53 7.23 -15.91 -6.68
N SER A 54 8.06 -15.22 -5.89
CA SER A 54 8.09 -13.74 -5.83
C SER A 54 8.43 -13.09 -7.18
N LEU A 55 9.31 -13.71 -7.96
CA LEU A 55 9.63 -13.25 -9.32
C LEU A 55 8.42 -13.41 -10.27
N ASN A 56 7.67 -14.51 -10.15
CA ASN A 56 6.48 -14.72 -10.96
C ASN A 56 5.37 -13.73 -10.61
N GLU A 57 5.21 -13.42 -9.31
CA GLU A 57 4.28 -12.39 -8.84
C GLU A 57 4.65 -11.00 -9.42
N ALA A 58 5.92 -10.62 -9.35
CA ALA A 58 6.41 -9.37 -9.94
C ALA A 58 6.25 -9.34 -11.47
N GLN A 59 6.49 -10.45 -12.16
CA GLN A 59 6.28 -10.56 -13.60
C GLN A 59 4.80 -10.40 -13.96
N THR A 60 3.89 -10.98 -13.19
CA THR A 60 2.44 -10.82 -13.44
C THR A 60 1.99 -9.37 -13.25
N VAL A 61 2.53 -8.64 -12.26
CA VAL A 61 2.27 -7.20 -12.13
C VAL A 61 2.75 -6.46 -13.38
N LYS A 62 3.92 -6.80 -13.90
CA LYS A 62 4.46 -6.21 -15.12
C LYS A 62 3.58 -6.51 -16.34
N ASP A 63 3.08 -7.73 -16.47
CA ASP A 63 2.20 -8.13 -17.57
C ASP A 63 0.85 -7.40 -17.51
N ILE A 64 0.27 -7.23 -16.31
CA ILE A 64 -0.91 -6.39 -16.09
C ILE A 64 -0.64 -4.94 -16.54
N CYS A 65 0.46 -4.35 -16.11
CA CYS A 65 0.82 -2.98 -16.50
C CYS A 65 0.99 -2.86 -18.03
N CYS A 66 1.65 -3.84 -18.66
CA CYS A 66 1.82 -3.88 -20.12
C CYS A 66 0.47 -3.91 -20.84
N SER A 67 -0.48 -4.72 -20.39
CA SER A 67 -1.84 -4.77 -20.95
C SER A 67 -2.60 -3.45 -20.79
N LEU A 68 -2.24 -2.66 -19.79
CA LEU A 68 -2.81 -1.34 -19.52
C LEU A 68 -2.08 -0.20 -20.25
N GLY A 69 -0.97 -0.48 -20.96
CA GLY A 69 -0.11 0.52 -21.60
C GLY A 69 0.68 1.36 -20.60
N ILE A 70 1.03 0.79 -19.43
CA ILE A 70 1.74 1.48 -18.35
C ILE A 70 3.15 0.90 -18.21
N GLU A 71 4.15 1.78 -18.08
CA GLU A 71 5.52 1.37 -17.83
C GLU A 71 5.68 0.79 -16.42
N CYS A 72 6.27 -0.42 -16.32
CA CYS A 72 6.50 -1.11 -15.06
C CYS A 72 7.94 -1.59 -14.91
N THR A 73 8.57 -1.22 -13.80
CA THR A 73 9.92 -1.62 -13.43
C THR A 73 9.87 -2.66 -12.30
N ILE A 74 10.56 -3.78 -12.46
CA ILE A 74 10.80 -4.75 -11.39
C ILE A 74 12.10 -4.35 -10.70
N LEU A 75 12.03 -4.10 -9.39
CA LEU A 75 13.16 -3.74 -8.53
C LEU A 75 13.56 -4.96 -7.70
N ASN A 76 14.80 -5.39 -7.78
CA ASN A 76 15.28 -6.57 -7.07
C ASN A 76 15.93 -6.19 -5.74
N TRP A 77 15.53 -6.85 -4.65
CA TRP A 77 16.18 -6.74 -3.36
C TRP A 77 17.24 -7.83 -3.19
N THR A 78 18.51 -7.45 -3.24
CA THR A 78 19.65 -8.39 -3.23
C THR A 78 20.61 -8.17 -2.08
N ASP A 79 20.45 -7.11 -1.29
CA ASP A 79 21.40 -6.63 -0.29
C ASP A 79 21.04 -6.95 1.17
N TRP A 80 20.22 -8.01 1.40
CA TRP A 80 19.91 -8.42 2.77
C TRP A 80 21.06 -9.20 3.40
N ASP A 81 21.55 -8.70 4.51
CA ASP A 81 22.62 -9.31 5.33
C ASP A 81 22.16 -10.47 6.22
N LYS A 82 20.86 -10.83 6.16
CA LYS A 82 20.19 -11.85 6.97
C LYS A 82 20.16 -11.54 8.47
N SER A 83 20.36 -10.29 8.89
CA SER A 83 20.28 -9.83 10.26
C SER A 83 18.93 -9.18 10.58
N GLY A 84 18.51 -9.24 11.84
CA GLY A 84 17.33 -8.56 12.36
C GLY A 84 15.99 -9.12 11.90
N ASN A 85 14.95 -8.28 11.94
CA ASN A 85 13.60 -8.64 11.52
C ASN A 85 13.46 -8.55 10.01
N LEU A 86 13.26 -9.68 9.35
CA LEU A 86 13.10 -9.79 7.89
C LEU A 86 12.03 -8.85 7.33
N GLN A 87 10.89 -8.69 8.02
CA GLN A 87 9.80 -7.83 7.53
C GLN A 87 10.16 -6.35 7.58
N ASP A 88 10.81 -5.92 8.66
CA ASP A 88 11.26 -4.54 8.79
C ASP A 88 12.36 -4.24 7.77
N ALA A 89 13.28 -5.19 7.54
CA ALA A 89 14.31 -5.09 6.51
C ALA A 89 13.70 -5.01 5.11
N ALA A 90 12.76 -5.92 4.78
CA ALA A 90 12.05 -5.92 3.49
C ALA A 90 11.25 -4.63 3.26
N ARG A 91 10.58 -4.11 4.32
CA ARG A 91 9.85 -2.84 4.24
C ARG A 91 10.80 -1.66 3.99
N SER A 92 11.93 -1.62 4.69
CA SER A 92 12.94 -0.57 4.52
C SER A 92 13.58 -0.62 3.14
N ALA A 93 13.95 -1.81 2.68
CA ALA A 93 14.49 -2.04 1.34
C ALA A 93 13.50 -1.60 0.25
N ARG A 94 12.22 -1.98 0.37
CA ARG A 94 11.18 -1.57 -0.57
C ARG A 94 11.08 -0.05 -0.66
N ASN A 95 11.01 0.65 0.46
CA ASN A 95 10.92 2.11 0.46
C ASN A 95 12.15 2.74 -0.21
N ARG A 96 13.35 2.27 0.12
CA ARG A 96 14.61 2.76 -0.47
C ARG A 96 14.66 2.50 -1.98
N LEU A 97 14.36 1.27 -2.41
CA LEU A 97 14.41 0.90 -3.84
C LEU A 97 13.41 1.73 -4.66
N ILE A 98 12.18 1.87 -4.19
CA ILE A 98 11.16 2.64 -4.88
C ILE A 98 11.48 4.13 -4.84
N GLY A 99 11.97 4.66 -3.73
CA GLY A 99 12.40 6.06 -3.63
C GLY A 99 13.53 6.39 -4.60
N ASN A 100 14.56 5.55 -4.68
CA ASN A 100 15.66 5.71 -5.63
C ASN A 100 15.18 5.64 -7.09
N TRP A 101 14.32 4.68 -7.41
CA TRP A 101 13.71 4.55 -8.72
C TRP A 101 12.90 5.80 -9.10
N ALA A 102 12.04 6.28 -8.19
CA ALA A 102 11.22 7.46 -8.44
C ALA A 102 12.08 8.72 -8.64
N ASN A 103 13.11 8.91 -7.81
CA ASN A 103 14.06 10.02 -7.95
C ASN A 103 14.83 9.95 -9.29
N SER A 104 15.23 8.74 -9.73
CA SER A 104 15.98 8.57 -11.00
C SER A 104 15.13 8.91 -12.23
N LEU A 105 13.82 8.77 -12.14
CA LEU A 105 12.87 9.14 -13.21
C LEU A 105 12.32 10.57 -13.06
N GLY A 106 12.70 11.30 -12.02
CA GLY A 106 12.19 12.64 -11.76
C GLY A 106 10.68 12.65 -11.49
N LEU A 107 10.16 11.63 -10.77
CA LEU A 107 8.75 11.57 -10.44
C LEU A 107 8.40 12.57 -9.33
N ASP A 108 7.20 13.12 -9.39
CA ASP A 108 6.74 14.13 -8.42
C ASP A 108 6.33 13.51 -7.09
N ALA A 109 5.76 12.30 -7.13
CA ALA A 109 5.32 11.59 -5.94
C ALA A 109 5.15 10.09 -6.18
N VAL A 110 5.08 9.30 -5.09
CA VAL A 110 4.80 7.86 -5.12
C VAL A 110 3.56 7.53 -4.31
N ALA A 111 2.59 6.86 -4.95
CA ALA A 111 1.39 6.34 -4.28
C ALA A 111 1.60 4.92 -3.74
N THR A 112 0.99 4.64 -2.58
CA THR A 112 0.94 3.32 -1.97
C THR A 112 -0.49 2.92 -1.63
N GLY A 113 -0.82 1.62 -1.75
CA GLY A 113 -2.16 1.06 -1.55
C GLY A 113 -2.50 0.79 -0.08
N HIS A 114 -2.20 1.72 0.84
CA HIS A 114 -2.66 1.62 2.22
C HIS A 114 -4.12 2.05 2.33
N THR A 115 -4.90 1.29 3.12
CA THR A 115 -6.36 1.40 3.25
C THR A 115 -6.79 1.86 4.65
N ALA A 116 -8.07 2.10 4.83
CA ALA A 116 -8.70 2.33 6.13
C ALA A 116 -8.45 1.16 7.12
N ASP A 117 -8.42 -0.07 6.61
CA ASP A 117 -8.09 -1.25 7.39
C ASP A 117 -6.63 -1.21 7.90
N ASP A 118 -5.68 -0.81 7.05
CA ASP A 118 -4.28 -0.66 7.47
C ASP A 118 -4.09 0.45 8.51
N GLN A 119 -4.91 1.48 8.44
CA GLN A 119 -4.93 2.57 9.42
C GLN A 119 -5.38 2.06 10.78
N ALA A 120 -6.51 1.32 10.83
CA ALA A 120 -7.02 0.71 12.05
C ALA A 120 -6.03 -0.33 12.63
N GLU A 121 -5.45 -1.21 11.78
CA GLU A 121 -4.39 -2.14 12.18
C GLU A 121 -3.20 -1.39 12.82
N THR A 122 -2.78 -0.28 12.21
CA THR A 122 -1.66 0.53 12.71
C THR A 122 -1.98 1.18 14.04
N PHE A 123 -3.19 1.73 14.20
CA PHE A 123 -3.67 2.28 15.46
C PHE A 123 -3.64 1.26 16.60
N LEU A 124 -4.22 0.07 16.37
CA LEU A 124 -4.25 -1.00 17.36
C LEU A 124 -2.85 -1.50 17.74
N LEU A 125 -1.96 -1.65 16.77
CA LEU A 125 -0.57 -2.04 17.04
C LEU A 125 0.18 -1.01 17.89
N ARG A 126 -0.01 0.27 17.62
CA ARG A 126 0.61 1.35 18.38
C ARG A 126 0.01 1.44 19.79
N LEU A 127 -1.31 1.28 19.91
CA LEU A 127 -1.99 1.20 21.21
C LEU A 127 -1.47 0.04 22.06
N ALA A 128 -1.36 -1.15 21.46
CA ALA A 128 -0.83 -2.34 22.15
C ALA A 128 0.64 -2.18 22.61
N ARG A 129 1.39 -1.29 21.96
CA ARG A 129 2.78 -0.95 22.34
C ARG A 129 2.87 0.22 23.32
N GLY A 130 1.74 0.76 23.80
CA GLY A 130 1.71 1.87 24.75
C GLY A 130 2.10 3.22 24.15
N SER A 131 1.87 3.43 22.84
CA SER A 131 2.14 4.73 22.21
C SER A 131 1.29 5.83 22.83
N GLY A 132 1.88 7.03 23.02
CA GLY A 132 1.16 8.24 23.40
C GLY A 132 0.28 8.79 22.29
N VAL A 133 -0.39 9.91 22.53
CA VAL A 133 -1.36 10.56 21.62
C VAL A 133 -0.77 10.77 20.22
N ASP A 134 0.41 11.38 20.13
CA ASP A 134 1.08 11.62 18.83
C ASP A 134 1.34 10.32 18.07
N GLY A 135 1.71 9.26 18.78
CA GLY A 135 1.92 7.95 18.19
C GLY A 135 0.63 7.31 17.68
N LEU A 136 -0.52 7.61 18.27
CA LEU A 136 -1.82 7.06 17.90
C LEU A 136 -2.48 7.78 16.72
N SER A 137 -1.96 8.93 16.27
CA SER A 137 -2.46 9.69 15.12
C SER A 137 -2.52 8.91 13.79
N GLY A 138 -2.06 7.67 13.77
CA GLY A 138 -2.13 6.82 12.59
C GLY A 138 -1.09 7.15 11.52
N MET A 139 -1.37 6.77 10.28
CA MET A 139 -0.53 7.11 9.13
C MET A 139 -1.01 8.41 8.49
N ALA A 140 -0.12 9.36 8.27
CA ALA A 140 -0.44 10.56 7.49
C ALA A 140 -0.83 10.20 6.05
N SER A 141 -1.74 10.97 5.44
CA SER A 141 -2.13 10.79 4.02
C SER A 141 -0.95 10.99 3.07
N SER A 142 0.00 11.86 3.44
CA SER A 142 1.25 12.07 2.71
C SER A 142 2.42 12.28 3.67
N ILE A 143 3.63 11.96 3.21
CA ILE A 143 4.88 12.14 3.96
C ILE A 143 6.04 12.35 2.99
N LEU A 144 6.90 13.32 3.27
CA LEU A 144 8.17 13.47 2.59
C LEU A 144 9.20 12.54 3.24
N LYS A 145 9.72 11.59 2.48
CA LYS A 145 10.71 10.62 2.94
C LYS A 145 11.75 10.35 1.85
N GLU A 146 13.05 10.42 2.20
CA GLU A 146 14.15 10.15 1.26
C GLU A 146 14.09 11.04 -0.01
N GLY A 147 13.69 12.31 0.16
CA GLY A 147 13.56 13.27 -0.95
C GLY A 147 12.34 13.03 -1.87
N MET A 148 11.47 12.07 -1.56
CA MET A 148 10.29 11.72 -2.34
C MET A 148 9.02 11.95 -1.53
N LEU A 149 7.99 12.52 -2.16
CA LEU A 149 6.64 12.62 -1.58
C LEU A 149 5.93 11.27 -1.73
N TRP A 150 5.61 10.66 -0.60
CA TRP A 150 4.80 9.43 -0.54
C TRP A 150 3.38 9.78 -0.14
N PHE A 151 2.39 9.21 -0.81
CA PHE A 151 1.00 9.46 -0.47
C PHE A 151 0.14 8.18 -0.50
N ARG A 152 -1.00 8.24 0.16
CA ARG A 152 -1.90 7.11 0.40
C ARG A 152 -3.33 7.46 0.02
N PRO A 153 -3.65 7.41 -1.29
CA PRO A 153 -4.97 7.87 -1.76
C PRO A 153 -6.12 6.95 -1.37
N LEU A 154 -5.83 5.74 -0.90
CA LEU A 154 -6.83 4.76 -0.48
C LEU A 154 -7.08 4.73 1.03
N LEU A 155 -6.51 5.66 1.81
CA LEU A 155 -6.52 5.61 3.26
C LEU A 155 -7.93 5.75 3.87
N GLU A 156 -8.89 6.29 3.13
CA GLU A 156 -10.30 6.43 3.53
C GLU A 156 -11.19 5.29 3.02
N PHE A 157 -10.66 4.42 2.14
CA PHE A 157 -11.42 3.32 1.57
C PHE A 157 -11.21 2.02 2.35
N HIS A 158 -12.31 1.30 2.61
CA HIS A 158 -12.24 -0.03 3.18
C HIS A 158 -11.73 -1.05 2.16
N ARG A 159 -10.99 -2.05 2.64
CA ARG A 159 -10.50 -3.15 1.80
C ARG A 159 -11.62 -3.91 1.09
N SER A 160 -12.79 -4.02 1.72
CA SER A 160 -13.99 -4.62 1.12
C SER A 160 -14.46 -3.85 -0.10
N GLU A 161 -14.52 -2.51 -0.04
CA GLU A 161 -14.93 -1.66 -1.16
C GLU A 161 -13.99 -1.81 -2.36
N LEU A 162 -12.67 -1.91 -2.09
CA LEU A 162 -11.68 -2.14 -3.14
C LEU A 162 -11.84 -3.52 -3.79
N ARG A 163 -12.11 -4.55 -2.99
CA ARG A 163 -12.38 -5.90 -3.51
C ARG A 163 -13.67 -5.95 -4.32
N ASP A 164 -14.72 -5.26 -3.89
CA ASP A 164 -15.96 -5.15 -4.63
C ASP A 164 -15.73 -4.46 -5.98
N TYR A 165 -14.94 -3.37 -6.00
CA TYR A 165 -14.53 -2.70 -7.24
C TYR A 165 -13.80 -3.67 -8.19
N LEU A 166 -12.82 -4.43 -7.69
CA LEU A 166 -12.07 -5.39 -8.50
C LEU A 166 -12.97 -6.50 -9.05
N ASN A 167 -13.87 -7.04 -8.22
CA ASN A 167 -14.81 -8.10 -8.61
C ASN A 167 -15.80 -7.64 -9.68
N ILE A 168 -16.40 -6.45 -9.51
CA ILE A 168 -17.34 -5.85 -10.48
C ILE A 168 -16.66 -5.67 -11.84
N ASN A 169 -15.39 -5.26 -11.85
CA ASN A 169 -14.62 -5.04 -13.07
C ASN A 169 -13.90 -6.30 -13.58
N LYS A 170 -14.10 -7.47 -12.91
CA LYS A 170 -13.46 -8.75 -13.26
C LYS A 170 -11.94 -8.68 -13.29
N ILE A 171 -11.35 -7.87 -12.40
CA ILE A 171 -9.91 -7.70 -12.26
C ILE A 171 -9.39 -8.74 -11.27
N THR A 172 -8.37 -9.49 -11.65
CA THR A 172 -7.72 -10.49 -10.81
C THR A 172 -6.55 -9.90 -10.03
N TRP A 173 -6.27 -10.45 -8.85
CA TRP A 173 -5.14 -10.09 -7.98
C TRP A 173 -4.57 -11.32 -7.30
N PHE A 174 -3.42 -11.17 -6.64
CA PHE A 174 -2.83 -12.23 -5.82
C PHE A 174 -3.26 -12.10 -4.36
N ASP A 175 -3.69 -13.21 -3.76
CA ASP A 175 -3.78 -13.34 -2.32
C ASP A 175 -2.50 -14.05 -1.81
N ASP A 176 -1.58 -13.27 -1.24
CA ASP A 176 -0.35 -13.81 -0.66
C ASP A 176 -0.68 -14.69 0.55
N PRO A 177 -0.30 -15.99 0.54
CA PRO A 177 -0.53 -16.88 1.69
C PRO A 177 0.06 -16.38 3.01
N SER A 178 1.09 -15.52 2.97
CA SER A 178 1.66 -14.92 4.18
C SER A 178 0.70 -13.98 4.91
N ASN A 179 -0.36 -13.50 4.23
CA ASN A 179 -1.43 -12.70 4.83
C ASN A 179 -2.26 -13.44 5.89
N GLU A 180 -2.12 -14.77 5.98
CA GLU A 180 -2.78 -15.60 7.00
C GLU A 180 -1.84 -16.05 8.12
N ASN A 181 -0.55 -15.74 8.04
CA ASN A 181 0.44 -16.20 8.99
C ASN A 181 0.35 -15.46 10.33
N MET A 182 -0.12 -16.17 11.36
CA MET A 182 -0.30 -15.67 12.74
C MET A 182 0.99 -15.25 13.47
N LYS A 183 2.17 -15.50 12.89
CA LYS A 183 3.42 -14.96 13.43
C LYS A 183 3.49 -13.44 13.30
N PHE A 184 2.70 -12.86 12.40
CA PHE A 184 2.70 -11.44 12.12
C PHE A 184 1.64 -10.71 12.94
N ASP A 185 2.04 -9.66 13.65
CA ASP A 185 1.15 -8.90 14.52
C ASP A 185 -0.03 -8.27 13.77
N ARG A 186 0.18 -7.80 12.54
CA ARG A 186 -0.91 -7.29 11.69
C ARG A 186 -1.97 -8.35 11.39
N VAL A 187 -1.56 -9.60 11.16
CA VAL A 187 -2.50 -10.70 10.93
C VAL A 187 -3.32 -10.98 12.19
N LYS A 188 -2.69 -10.92 13.37
CA LYS A 188 -3.39 -11.06 14.65
C LYS A 188 -4.44 -9.96 14.83
N MET A 189 -4.10 -8.69 14.56
CA MET A 189 -5.04 -7.56 14.65
C MET A 189 -6.20 -7.70 13.68
N ARG A 190 -5.92 -8.11 12.43
CA ARG A 190 -6.96 -8.38 11.43
C ARG A 190 -7.93 -9.48 11.86
N LYS A 191 -7.44 -10.58 12.44
CA LYS A 191 -8.30 -11.65 12.96
C LYS A 191 -9.10 -11.23 14.20
N ALA A 192 -8.56 -10.34 15.02
CA ALA A 192 -9.28 -9.79 16.16
C ALA A 192 -10.39 -8.81 15.75
N GLN A 193 -10.37 -8.28 14.50
CA GLN A 193 -11.28 -7.24 14.05
C GLN A 193 -12.75 -7.62 14.17
N SER A 194 -13.12 -8.89 13.91
CA SER A 194 -14.51 -9.35 14.06
C SER A 194 -14.99 -9.25 15.50
N PHE A 195 -14.15 -9.60 16.46
CA PHE A 195 -14.44 -9.44 17.89
C PHE A 195 -14.51 -7.96 18.28
N LEU A 196 -13.56 -7.15 17.81
CA LEU A 196 -13.51 -5.72 18.08
C LEU A 196 -14.75 -4.99 17.53
N ASN A 197 -15.24 -5.37 16.35
CA ASN A 197 -16.46 -4.83 15.78
C ASN A 197 -17.68 -5.08 16.69
N ASN A 198 -17.78 -6.27 17.31
CA ASN A 198 -18.92 -6.61 18.18
C ASN A 198 -18.99 -5.76 19.46
N ILE A 199 -17.87 -5.19 19.89
CA ILE A 199 -17.80 -4.29 21.05
C ILE A 199 -17.71 -2.80 20.64
N GLY A 200 -17.98 -2.47 19.37
CA GLY A 200 -18.03 -1.10 18.86
C GLY A 200 -16.70 -0.52 18.36
N LEU A 201 -15.60 -1.25 18.45
CA LEU A 201 -14.29 -0.83 17.91
C LEU A 201 -14.19 -1.19 16.42
N THR A 202 -15.04 -0.55 15.63
CA THR A 202 -15.06 -0.71 14.17
C THR A 202 -13.86 -0.01 13.53
N ILE A 203 -13.53 -0.37 12.27
CA ILE A 203 -12.48 0.29 11.49
C ILE A 203 -12.74 1.80 11.43
N SER A 204 -13.99 2.22 11.16
CA SER A 204 -14.36 3.64 11.12
C SER A 204 -14.12 4.33 12.46
N CYS A 205 -14.56 3.73 13.58
CA CYS A 205 -14.35 4.28 14.93
C CYS A 205 -12.85 4.46 15.24
N LEU A 206 -12.02 3.46 14.91
CA LEU A 206 -10.57 3.53 15.14
C LEU A 206 -9.91 4.62 14.29
N ASN A 207 -10.32 4.75 13.02
CA ASN A 207 -9.80 5.76 12.10
C ASN A 207 -10.19 7.18 12.50
N GLU A 208 -11.46 7.41 12.86
CA GLU A 208 -11.91 8.70 13.38
C GLU A 208 -11.15 9.09 14.65
N THR A 209 -10.90 8.12 15.53
CA THR A 209 -10.12 8.34 16.74
C THR A 209 -8.68 8.73 16.40
N ALA A 210 -8.04 8.02 15.46
CA ALA A 210 -6.70 8.35 15.00
C ALA A 210 -6.62 9.74 14.35
N GLN A 211 -7.63 10.13 13.56
CA GLN A 211 -7.71 11.46 12.94
C GLN A 211 -7.85 12.59 13.97
N ARG A 212 -8.61 12.37 15.05
CA ARG A 212 -8.75 13.36 16.13
C ARG A 212 -7.47 13.56 16.95
N MET A 213 -6.51 12.65 16.84
CA MET A 213 -5.21 12.70 17.50
C MET A 213 -4.09 13.27 16.59
N SER A 214 -4.42 13.65 15.35
CA SER A 214 -3.47 14.21 14.36
C SER A 214 -3.38 15.77 14.43
#